data_61ee40f8cd0d4eb8fd38d0f1be2fc5a1
#
_entry.id   61ee40f8cd0d4eb8fd38d0f1be2fc5a1
#
_cell.length_a   1.000
_cell.length_b   1.000
_cell.length_c   1.000
_cell.angle_alpha   90.00
_cell.angle_beta   90.00
_cell.angle_gamma   90.00
#
_symmetry.space_group_name_H-M   'P 1'
#
loop_
_entity.id
_entity.type
_entity.pdbx_description
1 polymer ?
#
loop_
_entity_poly.entity_id
_entity_poly.type
_entity_poly.pdbx_seq_one_letter_code
_entity_poly.pdbx_strand_id
1 'polypeptide(L)'
;MGKPTGFMDYKRQELALRPPQERIKDWEEIKTSSLPHKEELQKQAARCMDCGIPFCHSGVMLGKALSGCPLHNLMPEFNDFVYQGLDHFAYARLNKTNNFPEFTSHVCPAPCEGACSASLAGSAVSIRNLEQYIIETAFAEGYVKPNKPAHRSGQKVAVIGSGPAGLACADQLNKAGHSVTVYERADRAGGLLMYGIPNMKLDKHLVERRIKLLEEAGVTFELNSEIGHKISSETLLKQFDAIALCTGSTVPRDLTIPGRELQGIHFAKDYLHSVTKSFLDSSLQDKKAVSAKGKDVIVIGGGDTGTDCVATAIRQGCRSVKQIEIMPCLPHSRTADNPWPEMPRVFKTDYGQEEAFELYHQDPRDYCIMSKEFIGKNGKVDKLRLCQIDWQKEAGRLIPVEIAGTEQIVSAQLVLLAMGFIGTETQLFDEFKFARSEANTIAANDNDYMTSIPGIFAAGDARRGQSLVVWAI
;
A
#
# COMPACT_ATOMS: atom_id res chain seq x y z
N MET A 1 30.48 -11.99 -0.02
CA MET A 1 30.36 -10.78 -0.87
C MET A 1 29.82 -11.19 -2.23
N GLY A 2 28.81 -10.49 -2.74
CA GLY A 2 28.30 -10.69 -4.10
C GLY A 2 29.43 -10.58 -5.13
N LYS A 3 29.11 -10.69 -6.40
CA LYS A 3 30.11 -10.54 -7.45
C LYS A 3 30.38 -9.03 -7.66
N PRO A 4 31.58 -8.49 -7.39
CA PRO A 4 31.85 -7.03 -7.45
C PRO A 4 31.49 -6.37 -8.80
N THR A 5 31.55 -7.16 -9.90
CA THR A 5 31.23 -6.71 -11.27
C THR A 5 29.84 -7.17 -11.73
N GLY A 6 29.06 -7.83 -10.88
CA GLY A 6 27.80 -8.47 -11.26
C GLY A 6 26.78 -7.51 -11.88
N PHE A 7 26.74 -6.24 -11.44
CA PHE A 7 25.87 -5.21 -12.03
C PHE A 7 26.27 -4.83 -13.48
N MET A 8 27.52 -5.10 -13.87
CA MET A 8 28.03 -4.93 -15.24
C MET A 8 27.82 -6.19 -16.08
N ASP A 9 27.99 -7.37 -15.48
CA ASP A 9 27.98 -8.66 -16.18
C ASP A 9 26.55 -9.15 -16.47
N TYR A 10 25.60 -8.84 -15.60
CA TYR A 10 24.21 -9.30 -15.69
C TYR A 10 23.26 -8.13 -15.91
N LYS A 11 22.36 -8.25 -16.87
CA LYS A 11 21.26 -7.27 -17.05
C LYS A 11 20.23 -7.43 -15.94
N ARG A 12 19.60 -6.32 -15.53
CA ARG A 12 18.45 -6.36 -14.63
C ARG A 12 17.31 -7.13 -15.28
N GLN A 13 16.72 -8.03 -14.52
CA GLN A 13 15.48 -8.71 -14.86
C GLN A 13 14.48 -8.52 -13.72
N GLU A 14 13.22 -8.40 -14.07
CA GLU A 14 12.11 -8.34 -13.12
C GLU A 14 11.28 -9.61 -13.25
N LEU A 15 10.52 -9.93 -12.20
CA LEU A 15 9.56 -11.02 -12.29
C LEU A 15 8.54 -10.72 -13.37
N ALA A 16 8.28 -11.71 -14.21
CA ALA A 16 7.35 -11.54 -15.30
C ALA A 16 5.93 -11.30 -14.80
N LEU A 17 5.24 -10.38 -15.44
CA LEU A 17 3.80 -10.23 -15.30
C LEU A 17 3.09 -11.10 -16.32
N ARG A 18 1.92 -11.58 -15.98
CA ARG A 18 1.02 -12.25 -16.93
C ARG A 18 0.63 -11.24 -18.03
N PRO A 19 0.49 -11.68 -19.30
CA PRO A 19 0.08 -10.78 -20.38
C PRO A 19 -1.23 -10.07 -20.06
N PRO A 20 -1.38 -8.75 -20.38
CA PRO A 20 -2.61 -8.01 -20.09
C PRO A 20 -3.88 -8.69 -20.62
N GLN A 21 -3.82 -9.29 -21.82
CA GLN A 21 -4.94 -10.01 -22.46
C GLN A 21 -5.44 -11.22 -21.67
N GLU A 22 -4.59 -11.80 -20.83
CA GLU A 22 -4.92 -12.94 -19.99
C GLU A 22 -5.43 -12.48 -18.63
N ARG A 23 -4.67 -11.61 -17.96
CA ARG A 23 -4.92 -11.19 -16.58
C ARG A 23 -6.19 -10.37 -16.39
N ILE A 24 -6.69 -9.68 -17.43
CA ILE A 24 -7.98 -8.97 -17.38
C ILE A 24 -9.20 -9.90 -17.28
N LYS A 25 -9.04 -11.21 -17.52
CA LYS A 25 -10.15 -12.17 -17.55
C LYS A 25 -10.46 -12.78 -16.19
N ASP A 26 -9.60 -12.58 -15.21
CA ASP A 26 -9.71 -13.18 -13.89
C ASP A 26 -9.29 -12.20 -12.77
N TRP A 27 -9.34 -12.70 -11.53
CA TRP A 27 -8.96 -11.96 -10.33
C TRP A 27 -7.69 -12.52 -9.67
N GLU A 28 -6.96 -13.38 -10.38
CA GLU A 28 -5.70 -13.95 -9.93
C GLU A 28 -4.57 -12.91 -10.00
N GLU A 29 -3.47 -13.17 -9.30
CA GLU A 29 -2.34 -12.25 -9.28
C GLU A 29 -1.83 -11.93 -10.69
N ILE A 30 -1.48 -10.66 -10.88
CA ILE A 30 -0.90 -10.15 -12.13
C ILE A 30 0.50 -10.69 -12.38
N LYS A 31 1.20 -11.15 -11.35
CA LYS A 31 2.50 -11.81 -11.48
C LYS A 31 2.32 -13.27 -11.90
N THR A 32 3.30 -13.81 -12.60
CA THR A 32 3.33 -15.24 -12.88
C THR A 32 3.52 -16.03 -11.58
N SER A 33 2.78 -17.12 -11.42
CA SER A 33 2.86 -17.98 -10.23
C SER A 33 4.19 -18.71 -10.09
N SER A 34 4.96 -18.86 -11.17
CA SER A 34 6.26 -19.50 -11.16
C SER A 34 7.38 -18.47 -10.95
N LEU A 35 8.15 -18.64 -9.88
CA LEU A 35 9.40 -17.91 -9.73
C LEU A 35 10.37 -18.32 -10.85
N PRO A 36 11.25 -17.41 -11.32
CA PRO A 36 12.34 -17.76 -12.23
C PRO A 36 13.22 -18.87 -11.65
N HIS A 37 13.97 -19.57 -12.51
CA HIS A 37 14.93 -20.55 -12.03
C HIS A 37 15.91 -19.92 -11.03
N LYS A 38 16.28 -20.68 -10.00
CA LYS A 38 17.18 -20.22 -8.92
C LYS A 38 18.44 -19.55 -9.46
N GLU A 39 19.02 -20.09 -10.50
CA GLU A 39 20.24 -19.53 -11.14
C GLU A 39 20.04 -18.11 -11.67
N GLU A 40 18.88 -17.80 -12.23
CA GLU A 40 18.57 -16.45 -12.72
C GLU A 40 18.42 -15.46 -11.55
N LEU A 41 17.81 -15.89 -10.46
CA LEU A 41 17.70 -15.08 -9.24
C LEU A 41 19.06 -14.88 -8.56
N GLN A 42 19.93 -15.89 -8.59
CA GLN A 42 21.32 -15.75 -8.14
C GLN A 42 22.08 -14.71 -8.98
N LYS A 43 21.88 -14.67 -10.30
CA LYS A 43 22.46 -13.62 -11.17
C LYS A 43 21.92 -12.22 -10.80
N GLN A 44 20.61 -12.11 -10.49
CA GLN A 44 20.04 -10.84 -10.04
C GLN A 44 20.60 -10.40 -8.68
N ALA A 45 20.79 -11.31 -7.75
CA ALA A 45 21.41 -11.06 -6.45
C ALA A 45 22.89 -10.65 -6.59
N ALA A 46 23.63 -11.29 -7.53
CA ALA A 46 25.02 -10.96 -7.84
C ALA A 46 25.23 -9.52 -8.35
N ARG A 47 24.15 -8.84 -8.79
CA ARG A 47 24.22 -7.43 -9.19
C ARG A 47 24.44 -6.47 -8.03
N CYS A 48 24.32 -6.94 -6.78
CA CYS A 48 24.59 -6.14 -5.61
C CYS A 48 26.11 -5.92 -5.45
N MET A 49 26.53 -4.65 -5.39
CA MET A 49 27.94 -4.28 -5.25
C MET A 49 28.47 -4.39 -3.81
N ASP A 50 27.61 -4.72 -2.85
CA ASP A 50 27.93 -4.72 -1.42
C ASP A 50 28.59 -3.39 -0.98
N CYS A 51 27.87 -2.29 -1.20
CA CYS A 51 28.38 -0.94 -0.95
C CYS A 51 28.77 -0.76 0.52
N GLY A 52 29.95 -0.16 0.79
CA GLY A 52 30.35 0.18 2.16
C GLY A 52 29.41 1.20 2.83
N ILE A 53 28.70 2.02 2.03
CA ILE A 53 27.61 2.88 2.47
C ILE A 53 26.39 2.55 1.61
N PRO A 54 25.54 1.60 2.03
CA PRO A 54 24.40 1.16 1.25
C PRO A 54 23.21 2.12 1.39
N PHE A 55 23.05 3.05 0.46
CA PHE A 55 21.92 3.99 0.46
C PHE A 55 20.55 3.29 0.42
N CYS A 56 20.48 2.07 -0.10
CA CYS A 56 19.26 1.28 -0.07
C CYS A 56 18.71 1.00 1.34
N HIS A 57 19.58 1.04 2.39
CA HIS A 57 19.18 0.88 3.79
C HIS A 57 18.74 2.18 4.45
N SER A 58 18.99 3.37 3.85
CA SER A 58 19.02 4.64 4.59
C SER A 58 17.70 4.99 5.28
N GLY A 59 16.56 4.76 4.63
CA GLY A 59 15.24 5.02 5.23
C GLY A 59 15.02 6.46 5.67
N VAL A 60 15.71 7.44 5.07
CA VAL A 60 15.68 8.84 5.50
C VAL A 60 14.87 9.71 4.55
N MET A 61 14.30 10.78 5.08
CA MET A 61 13.69 11.82 4.26
C MET A 61 14.77 12.84 3.86
N LEU A 62 14.99 12.99 2.56
CA LEU A 62 15.84 14.03 1.96
C LEU A 62 14.90 15.12 1.43
N GLY A 63 14.78 16.22 2.19
CA GLY A 63 13.75 17.21 1.92
C GLY A 63 12.35 16.62 2.00
N LYS A 64 11.67 16.48 0.85
CA LYS A 64 10.31 15.93 0.76
C LYS A 64 10.26 14.51 0.18
N ALA A 65 11.37 13.95 -0.21
CA ALA A 65 11.46 12.63 -0.82
C ALA A 65 12.13 11.60 0.09
N LEU A 66 11.64 10.38 0.03
CA LEU A 66 12.22 9.24 0.75
C LEU A 66 13.45 8.73 0.01
N SER A 67 14.47 8.34 0.74
CA SER A 67 15.65 7.63 0.24
C SER A 67 15.84 6.32 1.00
N GLY A 68 15.94 5.21 0.29
CA GLY A 68 16.18 3.90 0.88
C GLY A 68 14.96 3.29 1.59
N CYS A 69 15.22 2.22 2.32
CA CYS A 69 14.19 1.42 2.99
C CYS A 69 13.95 1.89 4.43
N PRO A 70 12.72 2.33 4.79
CA PRO A 70 12.38 2.66 6.18
C PRO A 70 12.53 1.54 7.20
N LEU A 71 12.46 0.29 6.76
CA LEU A 71 12.74 -0.88 7.61
C LEU A 71 14.23 -1.13 7.83
N HIS A 72 15.10 -0.37 7.16
CA HIS A 72 16.55 -0.57 7.18
C HIS A 72 16.95 -2.01 6.82
N ASN A 73 16.24 -2.61 5.85
CA ASN A 73 16.51 -3.96 5.39
C ASN A 73 17.98 -4.12 4.95
N LEU A 74 18.57 -5.25 5.27
CA LEU A 74 19.99 -5.55 5.07
C LEU A 74 20.23 -6.14 3.67
N MET A 75 19.95 -5.33 2.61
CA MET A 75 19.96 -5.77 1.22
C MET A 75 21.27 -6.41 0.77
N PRO A 76 22.47 -5.82 1.02
CA PRO A 76 23.70 -6.45 0.59
C PRO A 76 23.88 -7.84 1.16
N GLU A 77 23.57 -8.04 2.44
CA GLU A 77 23.78 -9.31 3.12
C GLU A 77 22.83 -10.39 2.60
N PHE A 78 21.51 -10.11 2.48
CA PHE A 78 20.60 -11.14 1.97
C PHE A 78 20.80 -11.39 0.47
N ASN A 79 21.23 -10.39 -0.32
CA ASN A 79 21.57 -10.59 -1.71
C ASN A 79 22.81 -11.50 -1.85
N ASP A 80 23.81 -11.32 -0.99
CA ASP A 80 24.99 -12.21 -0.97
C ASP A 80 24.60 -13.65 -0.64
N PHE A 81 23.72 -13.87 0.36
CA PHE A 81 23.23 -15.21 0.66
C PHE A 81 22.44 -15.84 -0.49
N VAL A 82 21.59 -15.07 -1.19
CA VAL A 82 20.88 -15.58 -2.39
C VAL A 82 21.88 -15.94 -3.47
N TYR A 83 22.88 -15.10 -3.74
CA TYR A 83 23.92 -15.36 -4.73
C TYR A 83 24.66 -16.66 -4.44
N GLN A 84 24.99 -16.92 -3.19
CA GLN A 84 25.66 -18.14 -2.74
C GLN A 84 24.73 -19.36 -2.64
N GLY A 85 23.42 -19.20 -2.85
CA GLY A 85 22.43 -20.28 -2.73
C GLY A 85 22.10 -20.67 -1.29
N LEU A 86 22.39 -19.78 -0.33
CA LEU A 86 22.17 -19.94 1.10
C LEU A 86 20.81 -19.38 1.53
N ASP A 87 19.72 -19.93 0.98
CA ASP A 87 18.36 -19.39 1.09
C ASP A 87 17.87 -19.25 2.53
N HIS A 88 18.18 -20.21 3.41
CA HIS A 88 17.82 -20.13 4.83
C HIS A 88 18.46 -18.91 5.52
N PHE A 89 19.74 -18.62 5.22
CA PHE A 89 20.42 -17.44 5.78
C PHE A 89 19.89 -16.14 5.17
N ALA A 90 19.52 -16.15 3.88
CA ALA A 90 18.87 -15.00 3.24
C ALA A 90 17.55 -14.67 3.94
N TYR A 91 16.71 -15.68 4.21
CA TYR A 91 15.48 -15.51 4.97
C TYR A 91 15.73 -15.01 6.40
N ALA A 92 16.64 -15.62 7.12
CA ALA A 92 16.96 -15.20 8.49
C ALA A 92 17.43 -13.73 8.54
N ARG A 93 18.17 -13.29 7.52
CA ARG A 93 18.65 -11.91 7.42
C ARG A 93 17.52 -10.94 7.07
N LEU A 94 16.68 -11.26 6.12
CA LEU A 94 15.53 -10.43 5.72
C LEU A 94 14.51 -10.31 6.86
N ASN A 95 14.19 -11.42 7.51
CA ASN A 95 13.19 -11.46 8.60
C ASN A 95 13.66 -10.76 9.89
N LYS A 96 14.95 -10.37 9.97
CA LYS A 96 15.48 -9.62 11.12
C LYS A 96 14.92 -8.19 11.18
N THR A 97 14.67 -7.59 10.04
CA THR A 97 14.22 -6.20 9.91
C THR A 97 12.82 -6.07 9.32
N ASN A 98 12.35 -7.06 8.57
CA ASN A 98 11.04 -7.06 7.92
C ASN A 98 10.15 -8.17 8.45
N ASN A 99 9.07 -7.81 9.13
CA ASN A 99 8.11 -8.78 9.66
C ASN A 99 7.36 -9.54 8.55
N PHE A 100 7.09 -8.87 7.41
CA PHE A 100 6.18 -9.36 6.37
C PHE A 100 6.73 -9.12 4.96
N PRO A 101 7.82 -9.82 4.58
CA PRO A 101 8.39 -9.71 3.24
C PRO A 101 7.41 -10.06 2.12
N GLU A 102 6.46 -10.98 2.37
CA GLU A 102 5.40 -11.33 1.42
C GLU A 102 4.48 -10.16 1.09
N PHE A 103 4.26 -9.21 2.01
CA PHE A 103 3.48 -8.01 1.71
C PHE A 103 4.32 -6.95 1.03
N THR A 104 5.52 -6.66 1.56
CA THR A 104 6.38 -5.61 0.99
C THR A 104 6.83 -5.95 -0.42
N SER A 105 7.12 -7.21 -0.73
CA SER A 105 7.51 -7.65 -2.07
C SER A 105 6.40 -7.50 -3.13
N HIS A 106 5.13 -7.44 -2.70
CA HIS A 106 4.00 -7.25 -3.61
C HIS A 106 3.57 -5.78 -3.76
N VAL A 107 3.54 -5.03 -2.64
CA VAL A 107 2.88 -3.72 -2.63
C VAL A 107 3.80 -2.54 -2.29
N CYS A 108 5.07 -2.77 -1.93
CA CYS A 108 6.01 -1.68 -1.71
C CYS A 108 6.51 -1.11 -3.06
N PRO A 109 6.53 0.23 -3.22
CA PRO A 109 7.08 0.86 -4.43
C PRO A 109 8.61 0.78 -4.53
N ALA A 110 9.28 0.10 -3.59
CA ALA A 110 10.72 -0.17 -3.54
C ALA A 110 11.61 1.10 -3.56
N PRO A 111 11.48 2.01 -2.60
CA PRO A 111 12.37 3.19 -2.52
C PRO A 111 13.85 2.80 -2.37
N CYS A 112 14.14 1.61 -1.86
CA CYS A 112 15.46 1.00 -1.80
C CYS A 112 16.10 0.84 -3.20
N GLU A 113 15.31 0.46 -4.21
CA GLU A 113 15.79 0.36 -5.60
C GLU A 113 16.10 1.76 -6.17
N GLY A 114 15.26 2.75 -5.82
CA GLY A 114 15.50 4.15 -6.19
C GLY A 114 16.81 4.72 -5.64
N ALA A 115 17.24 4.24 -4.47
CA ALA A 115 18.46 4.66 -3.79
C ALA A 115 19.66 3.71 -4.06
N CYS A 116 19.48 2.63 -4.81
CA CYS A 116 20.54 1.68 -5.11
C CYS A 116 21.66 2.32 -5.93
N SER A 117 22.91 2.23 -5.46
CA SER A 117 24.08 2.81 -6.15
C SER A 117 24.32 2.20 -7.55
N ALA A 118 23.93 0.95 -7.78
CA ALA A 118 24.03 0.33 -9.10
C ALA A 118 23.20 1.07 -10.16
N SER A 119 22.18 1.82 -9.77
CA SER A 119 21.38 2.64 -10.70
C SER A 119 22.15 3.80 -11.33
N LEU A 120 23.26 4.23 -10.72
CA LEU A 120 24.14 5.27 -11.27
C LEU A 120 24.95 4.77 -12.46
N ALA A 121 25.21 3.45 -12.51
CA ALA A 121 25.95 2.80 -13.60
C ALA A 121 25.04 2.07 -14.61
N GLY A 122 23.72 2.24 -14.48
CA GLY A 122 22.73 1.60 -15.37
C GLY A 122 21.40 1.34 -14.69
N SER A 123 21.20 0.19 -14.10
CA SER A 123 19.93 -0.18 -13.45
C SER A 123 20.14 -0.73 -12.03
N ALA A 124 19.24 -0.40 -11.14
CA ALA A 124 19.23 -0.89 -9.76
C ALA A 124 19.20 -2.43 -9.67
N VAL A 125 19.57 -2.99 -8.54
CA VAL A 125 19.27 -4.38 -8.20
C VAL A 125 17.74 -4.52 -8.06
N SER A 126 17.18 -5.64 -8.52
CA SER A 126 15.73 -5.95 -8.37
C SER A 126 15.43 -6.48 -6.95
N ILE A 127 15.61 -5.60 -5.97
CA ILE A 127 15.56 -5.92 -4.53
C ILE A 127 14.21 -6.51 -4.16
N ARG A 128 13.12 -5.88 -4.57
CA ARG A 128 11.75 -6.33 -4.27
C ARG A 128 11.49 -7.76 -4.79
N ASN A 129 12.01 -8.09 -5.96
CA ASN A 129 11.86 -9.42 -6.53
C ASN A 129 12.69 -10.47 -5.76
N LEU A 130 13.85 -10.08 -5.25
CA LEU A 130 14.67 -10.94 -4.39
C LEU A 130 14.01 -11.15 -3.03
N GLU A 131 13.39 -10.13 -2.43
CA GLU A 131 12.56 -10.28 -1.23
C GLU A 131 11.43 -11.29 -1.44
N GLN A 132 10.74 -11.22 -2.60
CA GLN A 132 9.68 -12.18 -2.94
C GLN A 132 10.24 -13.60 -3.07
N TYR A 133 11.35 -13.78 -3.76
CA TYR A 133 12.00 -15.08 -3.85
C TYR A 133 12.35 -15.66 -2.48
N ILE A 134 13.01 -14.85 -1.64
CA ILE A 134 13.44 -15.28 -0.31
C ILE A 134 12.25 -15.75 0.53
N ILE A 135 11.17 -14.97 0.59
CA ILE A 135 10.04 -15.31 1.44
C ILE A 135 9.23 -16.49 0.91
N GLU A 136 8.98 -16.57 -0.40
CA GLU A 136 8.22 -17.69 -0.97
C GLU A 136 9.02 -19.01 -0.88
N THR A 137 10.33 -18.96 -1.10
CA THR A 137 11.21 -20.10 -0.84
C THR A 137 11.19 -20.50 0.64
N ALA A 138 11.21 -19.53 1.55
CA ALA A 138 11.17 -19.81 2.98
C ALA A 138 9.86 -20.48 3.43
N PHE A 139 8.73 -20.13 2.82
CA PHE A 139 7.46 -20.82 3.04
C PHE A 139 7.48 -22.23 2.44
N ALA A 140 7.94 -22.38 1.19
CA ALA A 140 7.98 -23.68 0.49
C ALA A 140 8.88 -24.69 1.22
N GLU A 141 10.04 -24.23 1.72
CA GLU A 141 11.02 -25.07 2.44
C GLU A 141 10.71 -25.21 3.94
N GLY A 142 9.63 -24.59 4.44
CA GLY A 142 9.22 -24.69 5.84
C GLY A 142 10.15 -23.96 6.83
N TYR A 143 10.90 -22.94 6.37
CA TYR A 143 11.71 -22.10 7.25
C TYR A 143 10.85 -21.14 8.07
N VAL A 144 9.73 -20.69 7.49
CA VAL A 144 8.77 -19.84 8.19
C VAL A 144 7.97 -20.67 9.18
N LYS A 145 8.10 -20.37 10.47
CA LYS A 145 7.41 -21.08 11.54
C LYS A 145 6.76 -20.10 12.51
N PRO A 146 5.66 -20.52 13.20
CA PRO A 146 5.09 -19.73 14.27
C PRO A 146 6.12 -19.43 15.35
N ASN A 147 6.34 -18.16 15.64
CA ASN A 147 7.32 -17.74 16.65
C ASN A 147 6.67 -17.68 18.04
N LYS A 148 6.65 -18.83 18.74
CA LYS A 148 6.12 -18.90 20.11
C LYS A 148 7.19 -18.42 21.09
N PRO A 149 6.90 -17.44 21.96
CA PRO A 149 7.85 -16.99 22.97
C PRO A 149 8.10 -18.11 23.99
N ALA A 150 9.35 -18.25 24.42
CA ALA A 150 9.74 -19.26 25.43
C ALA A 150 9.09 -19.01 26.80
N HIS A 151 8.87 -17.73 27.12
CA HIS A 151 8.25 -17.30 28.38
C HIS A 151 7.25 -16.18 28.13
N ARG A 152 6.17 -16.18 28.92
CA ARG A 152 5.19 -15.09 28.93
C ARG A 152 5.55 -14.08 30.03
N SER A 153 5.47 -12.80 29.69
CA SER A 153 5.78 -11.69 30.62
C SER A 153 4.70 -11.46 31.68
N GLY A 154 3.51 -12.02 31.48
CA GLY A 154 2.33 -11.73 32.28
C GLY A 154 1.56 -10.46 31.84
N GLN A 155 2.16 -9.61 31.02
CA GLN A 155 1.53 -8.38 30.53
C GLN A 155 0.59 -8.68 29.36
N LYS A 156 -0.55 -7.98 29.33
CA LYS A 156 -1.59 -8.06 28.28
C LYS A 156 -1.61 -6.78 27.47
N VAL A 157 -1.55 -6.88 26.17
CA VAL A 157 -1.59 -5.70 25.27
C VAL A 157 -2.73 -5.84 24.26
N ALA A 158 -3.55 -4.79 24.16
CA ALA A 158 -4.54 -4.66 23.10
C ALA A 158 -3.93 -3.91 21.91
N VAL A 159 -4.06 -4.46 20.71
CA VAL A 159 -3.70 -3.80 19.45
C VAL A 159 -4.99 -3.49 18.70
N ILE A 160 -5.25 -2.22 18.40
CA ILE A 160 -6.48 -1.77 17.75
C ILE A 160 -6.20 -1.53 16.27
N GLY A 161 -6.77 -2.40 15.44
CA GLY A 161 -6.55 -2.47 13.99
C GLY A 161 -5.56 -3.55 13.59
N SER A 162 -5.91 -4.32 12.57
CA SER A 162 -5.13 -5.45 12.05
C SER A 162 -4.44 -5.15 10.71
N GLY A 163 -4.29 -3.86 10.34
CA GLY A 163 -3.49 -3.47 9.20
C GLY A 163 -1.99 -3.77 9.38
N PRO A 164 -1.12 -3.44 8.40
CA PRO A 164 0.31 -3.74 8.48
C PRO A 164 0.97 -3.33 9.81
N ALA A 165 0.67 -2.13 10.31
CA ALA A 165 1.19 -1.64 11.58
C ALA A 165 0.73 -2.49 12.78
N GLY A 166 -0.56 -2.83 12.83
CA GLY A 166 -1.11 -3.64 13.92
C GLY A 166 -0.57 -5.06 13.91
N LEU A 167 -0.45 -5.67 12.73
CA LEU A 167 0.15 -7.00 12.60
C LEU A 167 1.62 -7.01 13.02
N ALA A 168 2.40 -5.99 12.61
CA ALA A 168 3.82 -5.88 12.99
C ALA A 168 3.98 -5.64 14.49
N CYS A 169 3.16 -4.75 15.06
CA CYS A 169 3.12 -4.51 16.50
C CYS A 169 2.77 -5.80 17.26
N ALA A 170 1.74 -6.53 16.84
CA ALA A 170 1.33 -7.78 17.46
C ALA A 170 2.41 -8.87 17.39
N ASP A 171 3.07 -9.01 16.23
CA ASP A 171 4.17 -9.96 16.05
C ASP A 171 5.34 -9.65 16.99
N GLN A 172 5.79 -8.40 17.06
CA GLN A 172 6.90 -8.01 17.93
C GLN A 172 6.56 -8.13 19.41
N LEU A 173 5.38 -7.69 19.83
CA LEU A 173 4.93 -7.81 21.22
C LEU A 173 4.78 -9.28 21.63
N ASN A 174 4.25 -10.13 20.75
CA ASN A 174 4.17 -11.57 21.03
C ASN A 174 5.56 -12.20 21.13
N LYS A 175 6.50 -11.86 20.25
CA LYS A 175 7.91 -12.30 20.32
C LYS A 175 8.58 -11.87 21.63
N ALA A 176 8.24 -10.68 22.15
CA ALA A 176 8.71 -10.18 23.44
C ALA A 176 8.06 -10.90 24.65
N GLY A 177 7.10 -11.79 24.43
CA GLY A 177 6.45 -12.59 25.46
C GLY A 177 5.15 -12.00 26.02
N HIS A 178 4.64 -10.91 25.49
CA HIS A 178 3.36 -10.34 25.91
C HIS A 178 2.18 -11.18 25.39
N SER A 179 1.06 -11.16 26.12
CA SER A 179 -0.21 -11.69 25.64
C SER A 179 -0.90 -10.62 24.80
N VAL A 180 -1.07 -10.86 23.51
CA VAL A 180 -1.56 -9.87 22.54
C VAL A 180 -2.94 -10.25 22.03
N THR A 181 -3.87 -9.29 22.08
CA THR A 181 -5.17 -9.38 21.44
C THR A 181 -5.30 -8.24 20.41
N VAL A 182 -5.54 -8.62 19.16
CA VAL A 182 -5.77 -7.69 18.04
C VAL A 182 -7.27 -7.54 17.83
N TYR A 183 -7.78 -6.31 17.96
CA TYR A 183 -9.18 -5.97 17.68
C TYR A 183 -9.32 -5.43 16.27
N GLU A 184 -10.17 -6.05 15.47
CA GLU A 184 -10.44 -5.65 14.10
C GLU A 184 -11.95 -5.45 13.89
N ARG A 185 -12.33 -4.30 13.32
CA ARG A 185 -13.74 -3.97 13.04
C ARG A 185 -14.34 -4.79 11.90
N ALA A 186 -13.50 -5.22 10.94
CA ALA A 186 -13.92 -6.04 9.82
C ALA A 186 -14.07 -7.52 10.21
N ASP A 187 -14.68 -8.28 9.33
CA ASP A 187 -14.87 -9.74 9.47
C ASP A 187 -13.61 -10.56 9.12
N ARG A 188 -12.58 -9.91 8.57
CA ARG A 188 -11.26 -10.49 8.28
C ARG A 188 -10.16 -9.54 8.70
N ALA A 189 -9.08 -10.08 9.26
CA ALA A 189 -7.90 -9.32 9.60
C ALA A 189 -7.07 -8.97 8.35
N GLY A 190 -6.26 -7.90 8.44
CA GLY A 190 -5.36 -7.45 7.38
C GLY A 190 -5.53 -5.99 6.98
N GLY A 191 -6.60 -5.32 7.41
CA GLY A 191 -6.86 -3.91 7.08
C GLY A 191 -6.86 -3.66 5.57
N LEU A 192 -6.06 -2.68 5.10
CA LEU A 192 -5.96 -2.39 3.66
C LEU A 192 -5.32 -3.53 2.85
N LEU A 193 -4.48 -4.39 3.42
CA LEU A 193 -3.96 -5.58 2.74
C LEU A 193 -5.09 -6.53 2.36
N MET A 194 -6.10 -6.66 3.21
CA MET A 194 -7.26 -7.51 2.97
C MET A 194 -8.25 -6.86 2.01
N TYR A 195 -8.70 -5.63 2.30
CA TYR A 195 -9.84 -5.04 1.62
C TYR A 195 -9.56 -3.79 0.78
N GLY A 196 -8.42 -3.12 0.99
CA GLY A 196 -8.06 -1.90 0.25
C GLY A 196 -7.28 -2.18 -1.04
N ILE A 197 -6.52 -3.27 -1.08
CA ILE A 197 -5.75 -3.72 -2.23
C ILE A 197 -6.53 -4.84 -2.93
N PRO A 198 -6.76 -4.80 -4.26
CA PRO A 198 -7.49 -5.85 -4.95
C PRO A 198 -6.72 -7.17 -5.00
N ASN A 199 -7.45 -8.30 -5.15
CA ASN A 199 -6.85 -9.65 -5.12
C ASN A 199 -5.77 -9.84 -6.19
N MET A 200 -5.97 -9.29 -7.39
CA MET A 200 -5.00 -9.41 -8.48
C MET A 200 -3.66 -8.73 -8.19
N LYS A 201 -3.58 -7.79 -7.26
CA LYS A 201 -2.31 -7.14 -6.85
C LYS A 201 -1.67 -7.82 -5.64
N LEU A 202 -2.48 -8.34 -4.74
CA LEU A 202 -2.06 -9.08 -3.55
C LEU A 202 -3.09 -10.16 -3.25
N ASP A 203 -2.74 -11.42 -3.54
CA ASP A 203 -3.61 -12.56 -3.25
C ASP A 203 -3.91 -12.63 -1.74
N LYS A 204 -5.19 -12.75 -1.41
CA LYS A 204 -5.64 -12.76 0.00
C LYS A 204 -5.18 -14.00 0.76
N HIS A 205 -4.87 -15.09 0.04
CA HIS A 205 -4.22 -16.26 0.62
C HIS A 205 -2.90 -15.92 1.32
N LEU A 206 -2.10 -14.98 0.79
CA LEU A 206 -0.87 -14.53 1.43
C LEU A 206 -1.15 -13.82 2.78
N VAL A 207 -2.23 -13.04 2.84
CA VAL A 207 -2.65 -12.36 4.07
C VAL A 207 -3.15 -13.39 5.09
N GLU A 208 -4.03 -14.29 4.67
CA GLU A 208 -4.58 -15.35 5.52
C GLU A 208 -3.49 -16.29 6.05
N ARG A 209 -2.53 -16.67 5.20
CA ARG A 209 -1.36 -17.47 5.58
C ARG A 209 -0.57 -16.82 6.74
N ARG A 210 -0.36 -15.51 6.68
CA ARG A 210 0.33 -14.76 7.75
C ARG A 210 -0.50 -14.64 9.02
N ILE A 211 -1.80 -14.35 8.91
CA ILE A 211 -2.70 -14.28 10.08
C ILE A 211 -2.68 -15.61 10.82
N LYS A 212 -2.83 -16.73 10.10
CA LYS A 212 -2.77 -18.06 10.71
C LYS A 212 -1.46 -18.33 11.45
N LEU A 213 -0.33 -17.92 10.90
CA LEU A 213 0.97 -18.03 11.58
C LEU A 213 1.02 -17.23 12.89
N LEU A 214 0.43 -16.05 12.92
CA LEU A 214 0.35 -15.22 14.13
C LEU A 214 -0.58 -15.84 15.17
N GLU A 215 -1.71 -16.41 14.76
CA GLU A 215 -2.61 -17.17 15.64
C GLU A 215 -1.90 -18.39 16.23
N GLU A 216 -1.22 -19.17 15.39
CA GLU A 216 -0.42 -20.33 15.84
C GLU A 216 0.74 -19.93 16.76
N ALA A 217 1.27 -18.70 16.62
CA ALA A 217 2.27 -18.14 17.53
C ALA A 217 1.69 -17.67 18.87
N GLY A 218 0.35 -17.56 18.97
CA GLY A 218 -0.36 -17.21 20.20
C GLY A 218 -0.88 -15.78 20.26
N VAL A 219 -1.03 -15.09 19.12
CA VAL A 219 -1.78 -13.85 18.99
C VAL A 219 -3.26 -14.16 18.86
N THR A 220 -4.10 -13.46 19.61
CA THR A 220 -5.57 -13.59 19.52
C THR A 220 -6.13 -12.50 18.61
N PHE A 221 -7.08 -12.86 17.74
CA PHE A 221 -7.80 -11.90 16.90
C PHE A 221 -9.28 -11.86 17.28
N GLU A 222 -9.77 -10.67 17.61
CA GLU A 222 -11.16 -10.35 17.88
C GLU A 222 -11.75 -9.58 16.69
N LEU A 223 -12.34 -10.31 15.76
CA LEU A 223 -12.95 -9.75 14.54
C LEU A 223 -14.34 -9.19 14.81
N ASN A 224 -14.86 -8.35 13.89
CA ASN A 224 -16.15 -7.65 14.03
C ASN A 224 -16.25 -6.84 15.33
N SER A 225 -15.12 -6.33 15.82
CA SER A 225 -14.96 -5.69 17.13
C SER A 225 -14.48 -4.26 16.97
N GLU A 226 -15.40 -3.35 16.70
CA GLU A 226 -15.13 -1.93 16.54
C GLU A 226 -15.08 -1.22 17.90
N ILE A 227 -13.93 -0.61 18.19
CA ILE A 227 -13.71 0.15 19.41
C ILE A 227 -14.44 1.49 19.33
N GLY A 228 -15.11 1.86 20.42
CA GLY A 228 -15.97 3.05 20.49
C GLY A 228 -17.41 2.78 20.04
N HIS A 229 -17.72 1.59 19.51
CA HIS A 229 -19.08 1.13 19.23
C HIS A 229 -19.45 -0.10 20.04
N LYS A 230 -18.78 -1.20 19.83
CA LYS A 230 -19.03 -2.47 20.52
C LYS A 230 -18.27 -2.62 21.82
N ILE A 231 -17.08 -2.07 21.86
CA ILE A 231 -16.16 -2.16 22.99
C ILE A 231 -15.69 -0.76 23.34
N SER A 232 -15.87 -0.33 24.59
CA SER A 232 -15.44 0.98 25.03
C SER A 232 -13.94 0.98 25.38
N SER A 233 -13.33 2.16 25.28
CA SER A 233 -11.96 2.41 25.74
C SER A 233 -11.78 2.07 27.22
N GLU A 234 -12.78 2.38 28.04
CA GLU A 234 -12.77 2.07 29.48
C GLU A 234 -12.68 0.56 29.75
N THR A 235 -13.37 -0.25 28.93
CA THR A 235 -13.28 -1.71 29.03
C THR A 235 -11.87 -2.20 28.73
N LEU A 236 -11.24 -1.67 27.67
CA LEU A 236 -9.87 -2.03 27.31
C LEU A 236 -8.87 -1.62 28.38
N LEU A 237 -8.98 -0.40 28.91
CA LEU A 237 -8.09 0.10 29.96
C LEU A 237 -8.18 -0.70 31.29
N LYS A 238 -9.29 -1.41 31.54
CA LYS A 238 -9.44 -2.31 32.69
C LYS A 238 -8.87 -3.70 32.45
N GLN A 239 -8.80 -4.13 31.20
CA GLN A 239 -8.44 -5.52 30.85
C GLN A 239 -7.00 -5.68 30.38
N PHE A 240 -6.37 -4.60 29.91
CA PHE A 240 -5.04 -4.59 29.32
C PHE A 240 -4.10 -3.62 30.04
N ASP A 241 -2.83 -4.00 30.09
CA ASP A 241 -1.77 -3.19 30.69
C ASP A 241 -1.32 -2.05 29.74
N ALA A 242 -1.51 -2.25 28.42
CA ALA A 242 -1.23 -1.25 27.40
C ALA A 242 -2.14 -1.41 26.17
N ILE A 243 -2.31 -0.32 25.42
CA ILE A 243 -3.11 -0.27 24.18
C ILE A 243 -2.26 0.34 23.07
N ALA A 244 -2.15 -0.33 21.92
CA ALA A 244 -1.51 0.18 20.72
C ALA A 244 -2.56 0.51 19.65
N LEU A 245 -2.68 1.77 19.27
CA LEU A 245 -3.61 2.26 18.26
C LEU A 245 -2.95 2.19 16.88
N CYS A 246 -3.37 1.21 16.08
CA CYS A 246 -2.87 0.91 14.73
C CYS A 246 -3.98 1.00 13.68
N THR A 247 -4.91 1.94 13.87
CA THR A 247 -6.18 2.05 13.12
C THR A 247 -6.02 2.63 11.70
N GLY A 248 -4.81 3.06 11.35
CA GLY A 248 -4.53 3.70 10.08
C GLY A 248 -5.07 5.13 9.95
N SER A 249 -4.91 5.69 8.75
CA SER A 249 -5.50 6.97 8.33
C SER A 249 -6.62 6.65 7.36
N THR A 250 -7.87 6.69 7.81
CA THR A 250 -9.01 6.11 7.07
C THR A 250 -10.07 7.12 6.65
N VAL A 251 -9.93 8.40 7.06
CA VAL A 251 -10.80 9.49 6.59
C VAL A 251 -10.37 9.87 5.18
N PRO A 252 -11.18 9.58 4.15
CA PRO A 252 -10.81 9.88 2.77
C PRO A 252 -10.90 11.39 2.51
N ARG A 253 -10.05 11.88 1.61
CA ARG A 253 -10.20 13.22 1.05
C ARG A 253 -11.42 13.27 0.16
N ASP A 254 -12.32 14.19 0.42
CA ASP A 254 -13.53 14.40 -0.38
C ASP A 254 -13.36 15.52 -1.39
N LEU A 255 -14.24 15.54 -2.38
CA LEU A 255 -14.33 16.55 -3.43
C LEU A 255 -15.68 17.26 -3.31
N THR A 256 -15.69 18.41 -2.62
CA THR A 256 -16.90 19.17 -2.30
C THR A 256 -17.28 20.12 -3.44
N ILE A 257 -17.66 19.57 -4.60
CA ILE A 257 -18.16 20.29 -5.76
C ILE A 257 -19.67 20.02 -5.95
N PRO A 258 -20.41 20.86 -6.71
CA PRO A 258 -21.84 20.66 -6.97
C PRO A 258 -22.14 19.22 -7.45
N GLY A 259 -23.22 18.64 -6.96
CA GLY A 259 -23.67 17.28 -7.30
C GLY A 259 -22.97 16.14 -6.54
N ARG A 260 -22.15 16.46 -5.51
CA ARG A 260 -21.44 15.44 -4.70
C ARG A 260 -22.38 14.44 -4.04
N GLU A 261 -23.61 14.84 -3.77
CA GLU A 261 -24.66 14.03 -3.13
C GLU A 261 -25.28 12.97 -4.06
N LEU A 262 -25.00 13.01 -5.36
CA LEU A 262 -25.55 12.07 -6.33
C LEU A 262 -25.05 10.64 -6.08
N GLN A 263 -25.95 9.68 -6.26
CA GLN A 263 -25.59 8.27 -6.22
C GLN A 263 -24.62 7.91 -7.35
N GLY A 264 -23.72 6.96 -7.11
CA GLY A 264 -22.71 6.50 -8.07
C GLY A 264 -21.36 7.22 -7.94
N ILE A 265 -21.19 8.07 -6.91
CA ILE A 265 -19.92 8.69 -6.55
C ILE A 265 -19.45 8.04 -5.25
N HIS A 266 -18.36 7.28 -5.31
CA HIS A 266 -17.84 6.50 -4.18
C HIS A 266 -16.39 6.86 -3.89
N PHE A 267 -15.99 6.74 -2.64
CA PHE A 267 -14.57 6.70 -2.31
C PHE A 267 -13.94 5.40 -2.83
N ALA A 268 -12.73 5.50 -3.36
CA ALA A 268 -11.99 4.35 -3.89
C ALA A 268 -11.87 3.23 -2.85
N LYS A 269 -11.60 3.57 -1.57
CA LYS A 269 -11.52 2.58 -0.50
C LYS A 269 -12.81 1.75 -0.35
N ASP A 270 -13.98 2.40 -0.46
CA ASP A 270 -15.28 1.72 -0.27
C ASP A 270 -15.62 0.86 -1.50
N TYR A 271 -15.26 1.34 -2.70
CA TYR A 271 -15.38 0.58 -3.93
C TYR A 271 -14.53 -0.70 -3.87
N LEU A 272 -13.22 -0.57 -3.62
CA LEU A 272 -12.29 -1.70 -3.56
C LEU A 272 -12.66 -2.67 -2.44
N HIS A 273 -13.06 -2.16 -1.27
CA HIS A 273 -13.57 -2.98 -0.17
C HIS A 273 -14.80 -3.79 -0.61
N SER A 274 -15.80 -3.14 -1.20
CA SER A 274 -17.05 -3.82 -1.60
C SER A 274 -16.80 -4.93 -2.62
N VAL A 275 -15.90 -4.68 -3.58
CA VAL A 275 -15.55 -5.64 -4.64
C VAL A 275 -14.75 -6.80 -4.05
N THR A 276 -13.71 -6.52 -3.27
CA THR A 276 -12.88 -7.58 -2.67
C THR A 276 -13.69 -8.43 -1.70
N LYS A 277 -14.54 -7.80 -0.88
CA LYS A 277 -15.41 -8.55 0.04
C LYS A 277 -16.37 -9.47 -0.70
N SER A 278 -17.09 -8.97 -1.71
CA SER A 278 -17.99 -9.76 -2.52
C SER A 278 -17.27 -10.88 -3.29
N PHE A 279 -16.04 -10.61 -3.74
CA PHE A 279 -15.19 -11.62 -4.37
C PHE A 279 -14.88 -12.77 -3.39
N LEU A 280 -14.42 -12.45 -2.20
CA LEU A 280 -14.07 -13.45 -1.17
C LEU A 280 -15.28 -14.19 -0.60
N ASP A 281 -16.42 -13.53 -0.46
CA ASP A 281 -17.63 -14.13 0.13
C ASP A 281 -18.39 -15.01 -0.88
N SER A 282 -18.35 -14.69 -2.17
CA SER A 282 -19.26 -15.29 -3.13
C SER A 282 -18.74 -15.37 -4.57
N SER A 283 -17.47 -15.08 -4.82
CA SER A 283 -16.93 -14.91 -6.19
C SER A 283 -17.76 -13.90 -7.00
N LEU A 284 -18.17 -12.79 -6.37
CA LEU A 284 -18.99 -11.69 -6.92
C LEU A 284 -20.45 -12.08 -7.27
N GLN A 285 -20.95 -13.21 -6.79
CA GLN A 285 -22.31 -13.67 -7.10
C GLN A 285 -23.40 -13.05 -6.21
N ASP A 286 -23.04 -12.50 -5.04
CA ASP A 286 -23.96 -11.90 -4.07
C ASP A 286 -24.54 -10.55 -4.51
N LYS A 287 -24.01 -9.95 -5.57
CA LYS A 287 -24.40 -8.65 -6.13
C LYS A 287 -24.31 -7.47 -5.15
N LYS A 288 -23.51 -7.59 -4.09
CA LYS A 288 -23.30 -6.54 -3.08
C LYS A 288 -22.21 -5.56 -3.46
N ALA A 289 -21.30 -5.94 -4.37
CA ALA A 289 -20.25 -5.07 -4.85
C ALA A 289 -20.80 -3.87 -5.62
N VAL A 290 -20.18 -2.72 -5.44
CA VAL A 290 -20.39 -1.57 -6.34
C VAL A 290 -19.96 -2.00 -7.75
N SER A 291 -20.89 -1.93 -8.71
CA SER A 291 -20.66 -2.48 -10.06
C SER A 291 -20.26 -1.40 -11.05
N ALA A 292 -19.16 -1.63 -11.78
CA ALA A 292 -18.72 -0.85 -12.93
C ALA A 292 -19.27 -1.40 -14.26
N LYS A 293 -19.94 -2.56 -14.25
CA LYS A 293 -20.38 -3.26 -15.48
C LYS A 293 -21.22 -2.36 -16.40
N GLY A 294 -20.76 -2.19 -17.64
CA GLY A 294 -21.43 -1.42 -18.68
C GLY A 294 -21.47 0.08 -18.45
N LYS A 295 -20.72 0.61 -17.49
CA LYS A 295 -20.67 2.04 -17.15
C LYS A 295 -19.42 2.71 -17.73
N ASP A 296 -19.52 4.01 -17.96
CA ASP A 296 -18.36 4.88 -18.12
C ASP A 296 -17.88 5.27 -16.72
N VAL A 297 -16.64 4.92 -16.42
CA VAL A 297 -16.03 5.08 -15.10
C VAL A 297 -15.01 6.22 -15.14
N ILE A 298 -15.09 7.13 -14.18
CA ILE A 298 -14.05 8.14 -13.95
C ILE A 298 -13.39 7.88 -12.59
N VAL A 299 -12.07 7.76 -12.61
CA VAL A 299 -11.23 7.66 -11.40
C VAL A 299 -10.55 9.01 -11.21
N ILE A 300 -10.78 9.65 -10.06
CA ILE A 300 -10.16 10.94 -9.70
C ILE A 300 -8.99 10.69 -8.76
N GLY A 301 -7.77 10.89 -9.27
CA GLY A 301 -6.49 10.68 -8.58
C GLY A 301 -5.56 9.75 -9.32
N GLY A 302 -4.29 10.14 -9.45
CA GLY A 302 -3.25 9.50 -10.27
C GLY A 302 -2.38 8.46 -9.54
N GLY A 303 -2.63 8.19 -8.25
CA GLY A 303 -1.80 7.28 -7.44
C GLY A 303 -2.14 5.79 -7.60
N ASP A 304 -1.45 4.93 -6.83
CA ASP A 304 -1.61 3.47 -6.85
C ASP A 304 -3.06 3.01 -6.62
N THR A 305 -3.79 3.69 -5.72
CA THR A 305 -5.22 3.38 -5.50
C THR A 305 -6.06 3.65 -6.76
N GLY A 306 -5.69 4.68 -7.54
CA GLY A 306 -6.34 4.98 -8.82
C GLY A 306 -6.13 3.85 -9.83
N THR A 307 -4.90 3.36 -9.97
CA THR A 307 -4.57 2.18 -10.79
C THR A 307 -5.39 0.96 -10.38
N ASP A 308 -5.50 0.69 -9.08
CA ASP A 308 -6.26 -0.43 -8.53
C ASP A 308 -7.77 -0.32 -8.91
N CYS A 309 -8.31 0.92 -8.88
CA CYS A 309 -9.68 1.20 -9.33
C CYS A 309 -9.86 0.98 -10.84
N VAL A 310 -8.92 1.43 -11.67
CA VAL A 310 -8.94 1.21 -13.13
C VAL A 310 -8.99 -0.28 -13.45
N ALA A 311 -8.06 -1.05 -12.91
CA ALA A 311 -7.97 -2.49 -13.14
C ALA A 311 -9.19 -3.26 -12.62
N THR A 312 -9.74 -2.85 -11.47
CA THR A 312 -10.96 -3.44 -10.91
C THR A 312 -12.18 -3.16 -11.79
N ALA A 313 -12.34 -1.93 -12.29
CA ALA A 313 -13.43 -1.56 -13.18
C ALA A 313 -13.39 -2.33 -14.52
N ILE A 314 -12.19 -2.52 -15.08
CA ILE A 314 -11.97 -3.33 -16.30
C ILE A 314 -12.45 -4.77 -16.07
N ARG A 315 -12.04 -5.41 -14.98
CA ARG A 315 -12.45 -6.80 -14.67
C ARG A 315 -13.96 -6.95 -14.43
N GLN A 316 -14.61 -5.89 -13.98
CA GLN A 316 -16.08 -5.85 -13.89
C GLN A 316 -16.78 -5.62 -15.23
N GLY A 317 -16.04 -5.32 -16.32
CA GLY A 317 -16.59 -5.08 -17.65
C GLY A 317 -17.18 -3.67 -17.80
N CYS A 318 -16.48 -2.63 -17.37
CA CYS A 318 -16.85 -1.23 -17.65
C CYS A 318 -16.82 -0.97 -19.16
N ARG A 319 -17.64 -0.01 -19.62
CA ARG A 319 -17.68 0.39 -21.04
C ARG A 319 -16.45 1.20 -21.40
N SER A 320 -16.06 2.10 -20.53
CA SER A 320 -14.84 2.89 -20.62
C SER A 320 -14.32 3.23 -19.22
N VAL A 321 -13.03 3.54 -19.11
CA VAL A 321 -12.44 4.07 -17.88
C VAL A 321 -11.48 5.20 -18.21
N LYS A 322 -11.59 6.31 -17.47
CA LYS A 322 -10.63 7.42 -17.46
C LYS A 322 -10.11 7.63 -16.06
N GLN A 323 -8.83 7.96 -15.95
CA GLN A 323 -8.18 8.36 -14.71
C GLN A 323 -7.72 9.79 -14.86
N ILE A 324 -8.23 10.70 -14.04
CA ILE A 324 -7.90 12.12 -14.11
C ILE A 324 -7.05 12.55 -12.92
N GLU A 325 -6.02 13.31 -13.21
CA GLU A 325 -5.06 13.80 -12.21
C GLU A 325 -4.95 15.33 -12.31
N ILE A 326 -5.04 15.99 -11.16
CA ILE A 326 -4.90 17.45 -11.09
C ILE A 326 -3.45 17.88 -11.27
N MET A 327 -2.49 17.03 -10.88
CA MET A 327 -1.06 17.32 -11.02
C MET A 327 -0.59 17.13 -12.46
N PRO A 328 0.51 17.79 -12.86
CA PRO A 328 1.14 17.56 -14.16
C PRO A 328 1.65 16.12 -14.29
N CYS A 329 1.73 15.65 -15.54
CA CYS A 329 2.39 14.40 -15.85
C CYS A 329 3.85 14.44 -15.36
N LEU A 330 4.25 13.37 -14.69
CA LEU A 330 5.65 13.25 -14.22
C LEU A 330 6.61 13.11 -15.42
N PRO A 331 7.85 13.58 -15.30
CA PRO A 331 8.86 13.45 -16.35
C PRO A 331 9.29 11.98 -16.51
N HIS A 332 9.79 11.61 -17.69
CA HIS A 332 10.28 10.25 -17.96
C HIS A 332 11.64 9.93 -17.31
N SER A 333 12.35 10.94 -16.84
CA SER A 333 13.63 10.80 -16.15
C SER A 333 13.70 11.73 -14.95
N ARG A 334 14.64 11.48 -14.03
CA ARG A 334 14.87 12.36 -12.87
C ARG A 334 15.18 13.78 -13.30
N THR A 335 14.60 14.73 -12.58
CA THR A 335 14.86 16.15 -12.71
C THR A 335 15.88 16.63 -11.65
N ALA A 336 16.42 17.83 -11.81
CA ALA A 336 17.38 18.39 -10.89
C ALA A 336 16.83 18.58 -9.45
N ASP A 337 15.51 18.73 -9.30
CA ASP A 337 14.81 18.82 -8.01
C ASP A 337 14.42 17.45 -7.42
N ASN A 338 14.79 16.35 -8.07
CA ASN A 338 14.65 14.98 -7.58
C ASN A 338 15.91 14.14 -7.85
N PRO A 339 17.07 14.55 -7.30
CA PRO A 339 18.34 13.86 -7.54
C PRO A 339 18.38 12.48 -6.86
N TRP A 340 19.26 11.60 -7.36
CA TRP A 340 19.64 10.43 -6.60
C TRP A 340 20.29 10.87 -5.27
N PRO A 341 20.07 10.19 -4.13
CA PRO A 341 19.42 8.89 -3.95
C PRO A 341 17.92 8.95 -3.56
N GLU A 342 17.24 10.04 -3.82
CA GLU A 342 15.80 10.16 -3.56
C GLU A 342 14.99 9.10 -4.34
N MET A 343 13.84 8.72 -3.82
CA MET A 343 12.88 7.92 -4.58
C MET A 343 12.50 8.65 -5.88
N PRO A 344 12.60 8.01 -7.06
CA PRO A 344 12.38 8.69 -8.32
C PRO A 344 10.92 9.11 -8.50
N ARG A 345 10.69 10.38 -8.77
CA ARG A 345 9.41 10.96 -9.20
C ARG A 345 9.39 11.01 -10.72
N VAL A 346 9.13 9.86 -11.33
CA VAL A 346 9.13 9.69 -12.79
C VAL A 346 7.85 9.02 -13.26
N PHE A 347 7.48 9.30 -14.49
CA PHE A 347 6.34 8.66 -15.15
C PHE A 347 6.53 7.14 -15.17
N LYS A 348 5.50 6.43 -14.74
CA LYS A 348 5.45 4.95 -14.76
C LYS A 348 4.09 4.53 -15.30
N THR A 349 4.09 3.48 -16.07
CA THR A 349 2.87 2.76 -16.42
C THR A 349 2.76 1.55 -15.49
N ASP A 350 1.64 1.43 -14.80
CA ASP A 350 1.36 0.32 -13.90
C ASP A 350 0.33 -0.62 -14.56
N TYR A 351 0.08 -1.75 -13.94
CA TYR A 351 -0.71 -2.84 -14.50
C TYR A 351 -2.12 -2.41 -14.98
N GLY A 352 -2.79 -1.52 -14.25
CA GLY A 352 -4.13 -1.06 -14.62
C GLY A 352 -4.15 -0.18 -15.87
N GLN A 353 -3.12 0.65 -16.07
CA GLN A 353 -2.98 1.44 -17.29
C GLN A 353 -2.60 0.56 -18.50
N GLU A 354 -1.74 -0.45 -18.30
CA GLU A 354 -1.42 -1.43 -19.35
C GLU A 354 -2.67 -2.18 -19.80
N GLU A 355 -3.50 -2.61 -18.85
CA GLU A 355 -4.77 -3.29 -19.11
C GLU A 355 -5.78 -2.39 -19.83
N ALA A 356 -5.86 -1.13 -19.44
CA ALA A 356 -6.71 -0.15 -20.13
C ALA A 356 -6.21 0.10 -21.56
N PHE A 357 -4.90 0.21 -21.75
CA PHE A 357 -4.32 0.38 -23.08
C PHE A 357 -4.59 -0.84 -23.98
N GLU A 358 -4.47 -2.05 -23.45
CA GLU A 358 -4.78 -3.26 -24.18
C GLU A 358 -6.24 -3.31 -24.66
N LEU A 359 -7.18 -2.87 -23.80
CA LEU A 359 -8.60 -2.96 -24.09
C LEU A 359 -9.12 -1.81 -24.95
N TYR A 360 -8.63 -0.59 -24.70
CA TYR A 360 -9.18 0.64 -25.28
C TYR A 360 -8.21 1.34 -26.26
N HIS A 361 -6.99 0.80 -26.45
CA HIS A 361 -5.93 1.33 -27.32
C HIS A 361 -5.52 2.76 -27.02
N GLN A 362 -5.71 3.22 -25.77
CA GLN A 362 -5.29 4.52 -25.29
C GLN A 362 -4.94 4.48 -23.79
N ASP A 363 -4.03 5.35 -23.37
CA ASP A 363 -3.74 5.54 -21.94
C ASP A 363 -4.99 6.15 -21.26
N PRO A 364 -5.47 5.58 -20.14
CA PRO A 364 -6.66 6.09 -19.48
C PRO A 364 -6.44 7.43 -18.76
N ARG A 365 -5.20 7.91 -18.65
CA ARG A 365 -4.80 9.04 -17.81
C ARG A 365 -4.85 10.37 -18.53
N ASP A 366 -5.51 11.35 -17.92
CA ASP A 366 -5.48 12.76 -18.29
C ASP A 366 -4.91 13.57 -17.11
N TYR A 367 -3.97 14.46 -17.38
CA TYR A 367 -3.26 15.29 -16.39
C TYR A 367 -3.63 16.76 -16.49
N CYS A 368 -3.39 17.52 -15.40
CA CYS A 368 -3.80 18.93 -15.29
C CYS A 368 -5.30 19.11 -15.53
N ILE A 369 -6.10 18.17 -15.01
CA ILE A 369 -7.57 18.19 -15.16
C ILE A 369 -8.22 18.40 -13.80
N MET A 370 -9.09 19.41 -13.72
CA MET A 370 -9.88 19.71 -12.53
C MET A 370 -11.36 19.36 -12.75
N SER A 371 -11.96 18.70 -11.76
CA SER A 371 -13.39 18.42 -11.73
C SER A 371 -14.15 19.62 -11.18
N LYS A 372 -15.24 20.02 -11.88
CA LYS A 372 -16.03 21.23 -11.59
C LYS A 372 -17.40 20.92 -11.00
N GLU A 373 -18.07 19.90 -11.53
CA GLU A 373 -19.47 19.61 -11.19
C GLU A 373 -19.82 18.18 -11.59
N PHE A 374 -20.50 17.46 -10.71
CA PHE A 374 -21.17 16.20 -11.03
C PHE A 374 -22.58 16.49 -11.54
N ILE A 375 -22.86 16.10 -12.76
CA ILE A 375 -24.15 16.33 -13.41
C ILE A 375 -25.00 15.07 -13.28
N GLY A 376 -26.16 15.22 -12.66
CA GLY A 376 -27.04 14.11 -12.35
C GLY A 376 -28.19 13.92 -13.32
N LYS A 377 -28.66 12.66 -13.37
CA LYS A 377 -29.95 12.31 -13.99
C LYS A 377 -30.68 11.34 -13.07
N ASN A 378 -31.92 11.67 -12.69
CA ASN A 378 -32.72 10.83 -11.77
C ASN A 378 -32.01 10.50 -10.44
N GLY A 379 -31.30 11.47 -9.83
CA GLY A 379 -30.60 11.31 -8.57
C GLY A 379 -29.28 10.52 -8.63
N LYS A 380 -28.81 10.14 -9.83
CA LYS A 380 -27.56 9.42 -10.06
C LYS A 380 -26.63 10.27 -10.92
N VAL A 381 -25.33 10.12 -10.72
CA VAL A 381 -24.32 10.73 -11.59
C VAL A 381 -24.43 10.15 -13.00
N ASP A 382 -24.41 11.02 -14.00
CA ASP A 382 -24.50 10.68 -15.43
C ASP A 382 -23.33 11.27 -16.21
N LYS A 383 -22.86 12.45 -15.78
CA LYS A 383 -21.74 13.16 -16.44
C LYS A 383 -20.90 13.90 -15.40
N LEU A 384 -19.68 14.25 -15.79
CA LEU A 384 -18.76 15.08 -15.03
C LEU A 384 -18.30 16.26 -15.89
N ARG A 385 -18.40 17.49 -15.36
CA ARG A 385 -17.82 18.69 -15.95
C ARG A 385 -16.37 18.81 -15.49
N LEU A 386 -15.47 18.96 -16.44
CA LEU A 386 -14.04 19.08 -16.27
C LEU A 386 -13.53 20.36 -16.91
N CYS A 387 -12.37 20.86 -16.48
CA CYS A 387 -11.60 21.85 -17.19
C CYS A 387 -10.10 21.54 -17.10
N GLN A 388 -9.34 22.04 -18.07
CA GLN A 388 -7.88 22.04 -17.98
C GLN A 388 -7.43 23.15 -17.03
N ILE A 389 -6.33 22.91 -16.34
CA ILE A 389 -5.70 23.88 -15.45
C ILE A 389 -4.21 24.05 -15.78
N ASP A 390 -3.69 25.20 -15.41
CA ASP A 390 -2.25 25.47 -15.32
C ASP A 390 -1.88 25.72 -13.86
N TRP A 391 -0.66 25.31 -13.47
CA TRP A 391 -0.15 25.52 -12.12
C TRP A 391 0.68 26.79 -12.06
N GLN A 392 0.17 27.81 -11.41
CA GLN A 392 0.84 29.11 -11.26
C GLN A 392 1.37 29.30 -9.84
N LYS A 393 2.48 30.00 -9.73
CA LYS A 393 3.09 30.32 -8.44
C LYS A 393 2.58 31.66 -7.94
N GLU A 394 1.78 31.66 -6.87
CA GLU A 394 1.27 32.85 -6.21
C GLU A 394 1.68 32.85 -4.74
N ALA A 395 2.29 33.93 -4.27
CA ALA A 395 2.79 34.07 -2.88
C ALA A 395 3.64 32.86 -2.40
N GLY A 396 4.43 32.25 -3.30
CA GLY A 396 5.29 31.10 -3.00
C GLY A 396 4.58 29.74 -2.99
N ARG A 397 3.27 29.69 -3.22
CA ARG A 397 2.47 28.45 -3.31
C ARG A 397 2.04 28.21 -4.77
N LEU A 398 1.99 26.94 -5.16
CA LEU A 398 1.40 26.54 -6.42
C LEU A 398 -0.13 26.49 -6.25
N ILE A 399 -0.82 27.18 -7.12
CA ILE A 399 -2.29 27.20 -7.21
C ILE A 399 -2.74 26.75 -8.60
N PRO A 400 -3.83 25.96 -8.72
CA PRO A 400 -4.39 25.59 -10.01
C PRO A 400 -5.22 26.77 -10.56
N VAL A 401 -4.94 27.16 -11.80
CA VAL A 401 -5.68 28.22 -12.52
C VAL A 401 -6.38 27.61 -13.73
N GLU A 402 -7.68 27.84 -13.86
CA GLU A 402 -8.47 27.31 -14.96
C GLU A 402 -8.07 27.93 -16.29
N ILE A 403 -7.96 27.11 -17.34
CA ILE A 403 -7.72 27.57 -18.68
C ILE A 403 -9.08 27.84 -19.35
N ALA A 404 -9.38 29.09 -19.66
CA ALA A 404 -10.64 29.47 -20.24
C ALA A 404 -10.93 28.77 -21.58
N GLY A 405 -12.17 28.35 -21.78
CA GLY A 405 -12.60 27.67 -23.01
C GLY A 405 -12.23 26.19 -23.12
N THR A 406 -11.67 25.59 -22.05
CA THR A 406 -11.29 24.16 -22.03
C THR A 406 -12.32 23.28 -21.32
N GLU A 407 -13.45 23.85 -20.88
CA GLU A 407 -14.50 23.07 -20.24
C GLU A 407 -15.03 21.99 -21.17
N GLN A 408 -15.17 20.78 -20.60
CA GLN A 408 -15.74 19.62 -21.27
C GLN A 408 -16.68 18.87 -20.34
N ILE A 409 -17.68 18.23 -20.91
CA ILE A 409 -18.60 17.34 -20.20
C ILE A 409 -18.37 15.93 -20.72
N VAL A 410 -17.99 15.03 -19.80
CA VAL A 410 -17.73 13.62 -20.11
C VAL A 410 -18.78 12.72 -19.45
N SER A 411 -19.05 11.59 -20.08
CA SER A 411 -19.96 10.57 -19.53
C SER A 411 -19.35 9.92 -18.29
N ALA A 412 -20.12 9.76 -17.22
CA ALA A 412 -19.65 9.23 -15.95
C ALA A 412 -20.80 8.63 -15.13
N GLN A 413 -21.08 7.34 -15.27
CA GLN A 413 -22.10 6.65 -14.47
C GLN A 413 -21.55 6.03 -13.19
N LEU A 414 -20.23 6.04 -13.02
CA LEU A 414 -19.52 5.70 -11.79
C LEU A 414 -18.31 6.61 -11.63
N VAL A 415 -18.21 7.27 -10.48
CA VAL A 415 -17.04 8.10 -10.15
C VAL A 415 -16.38 7.55 -8.90
N LEU A 416 -15.07 7.37 -8.95
CA LEU A 416 -14.25 6.81 -7.86
C LEU A 416 -13.24 7.85 -7.39
N LEU A 417 -13.37 8.30 -6.14
CA LEU A 417 -12.49 9.29 -5.54
C LEU A 417 -11.28 8.60 -4.91
N ALA A 418 -10.13 8.66 -5.60
CA ALA A 418 -8.85 8.04 -5.22
C ALA A 418 -7.82 9.10 -4.79
N MET A 419 -8.24 10.08 -3.99
CA MET A 419 -7.45 11.28 -3.64
C MET A 419 -6.67 11.16 -2.33
N GLY A 420 -6.54 9.95 -1.76
CA GLY A 420 -5.86 9.69 -0.49
C GLY A 420 -6.69 10.04 0.74
N PHE A 421 -6.00 10.09 1.89
CA PHE A 421 -6.61 10.24 3.20
C PHE A 421 -6.12 11.51 3.90
N ILE A 422 -6.92 12.03 4.83
CA ILE A 422 -6.66 13.27 5.56
C ILE A 422 -6.51 13.08 7.07
N GLY A 423 -6.50 11.85 7.56
CA GLY A 423 -6.28 11.59 8.98
C GLY A 423 -7.05 10.42 9.56
N THR A 424 -7.04 10.34 10.88
CA THR A 424 -7.70 9.32 11.68
C THR A 424 -9.14 9.71 11.98
N GLU A 425 -10.03 8.75 12.13
CA GLU A 425 -11.45 8.96 12.40
C GLU A 425 -11.69 9.71 13.72
N THR A 426 -12.57 10.69 13.69
CA THR A 426 -12.88 11.57 14.83
C THR A 426 -13.38 10.80 16.05
N GLN A 427 -14.16 9.75 15.83
CA GLN A 427 -14.70 8.90 16.89
C GLN A 427 -13.64 8.35 17.85
N LEU A 428 -12.45 7.96 17.36
CA LEU A 428 -11.37 7.48 18.21
C LEU A 428 -10.85 8.57 19.16
N PHE A 429 -10.81 9.83 18.69
CA PHE A 429 -10.45 10.97 19.54
C PHE A 429 -11.51 11.23 20.62
N ASP A 430 -12.78 11.07 20.28
CA ASP A 430 -13.88 11.25 21.23
C ASP A 430 -13.91 10.12 22.27
N GLU A 431 -13.57 8.90 21.87
CA GLU A 431 -13.54 7.72 22.73
C GLU A 431 -12.38 7.75 23.72
N PHE A 432 -11.16 7.98 23.25
CA PHE A 432 -9.96 7.91 24.08
C PHE A 432 -9.53 9.25 24.68
N LYS A 433 -9.96 10.39 24.12
CA LYS A 433 -9.59 11.76 24.55
C LYS A 433 -8.10 12.10 24.42
N PHE A 434 -7.36 11.43 23.54
CA PHE A 434 -5.95 11.75 23.27
C PHE A 434 -5.81 13.02 22.39
N ALA A 435 -4.62 13.63 22.42
CA ALA A 435 -4.33 14.81 21.61
C ALA A 435 -4.26 14.49 20.11
N ARG A 436 -4.70 15.47 19.31
CA ARG A 436 -4.66 15.41 17.83
C ARG A 436 -3.46 16.21 17.32
N SER A 437 -2.76 15.68 16.31
CA SER A 437 -1.70 16.39 15.61
C SER A 437 -2.26 17.42 14.61
N GLU A 438 -1.42 18.32 14.11
CA GLU A 438 -1.77 19.24 13.02
C GLU A 438 -2.17 18.52 11.72
N ALA A 439 -1.64 17.32 11.50
CA ALA A 439 -1.97 16.48 10.36
C ALA A 439 -3.26 15.65 10.54
N ASN A 440 -4.05 15.95 11.58
CA ASN A 440 -5.28 15.23 11.91
C ASN A 440 -5.07 13.72 12.20
N THR A 441 -3.91 13.39 12.77
CA THR A 441 -3.55 12.05 13.23
C THR A 441 -3.43 12.02 14.76
N ILE A 442 -3.18 10.85 15.33
CA ILE A 442 -2.97 10.72 16.79
C ILE A 442 -1.61 11.32 17.13
N ALA A 443 -1.59 12.32 18.01
CA ALA A 443 -0.34 12.88 18.51
C ALA A 443 0.33 11.88 19.47
N ALA A 444 1.50 11.40 19.08
CA ALA A 444 2.35 10.54 19.89
C ALA A 444 3.81 10.92 19.66
N ASN A 445 4.63 10.79 20.71
CA ASN A 445 6.03 11.19 20.58
C ASN A 445 6.85 10.23 19.69
N ASP A 446 7.97 10.70 19.18
CA ASP A 446 8.79 9.94 18.22
C ASP A 446 9.73 8.92 18.91
N ASN A 447 9.94 9.01 20.22
CA ASN A 447 10.90 8.18 20.94
C ASN A 447 10.28 6.84 21.41
N ASP A 448 9.05 6.90 21.95
CA ASP A 448 8.37 5.75 22.56
C ASP A 448 6.97 5.50 21.99
N TYR A 449 6.52 6.33 21.05
CA TYR A 449 5.19 6.25 20.40
C TYR A 449 4.01 6.43 21.37
N MET A 450 4.26 6.90 22.60
CA MET A 450 3.22 7.12 23.60
C MET A 450 2.40 8.37 23.25
N THR A 451 1.09 8.25 23.39
CA THR A 451 0.13 9.36 23.19
C THR A 451 0.14 10.31 24.40
N SER A 452 -0.75 11.29 24.42
CA SER A 452 -0.97 12.15 25.60
C SER A 452 -1.54 11.39 26.81
N ILE A 453 -1.90 10.12 26.67
CA ILE A 453 -2.45 9.28 27.73
C ILE A 453 -1.46 8.15 28.04
N PRO A 454 -0.98 8.03 29.30
CA PRO A 454 -0.07 6.98 29.69
C PRO A 454 -0.63 5.58 29.41
N GLY A 455 0.21 4.68 28.89
CA GLY A 455 -0.16 3.31 28.53
C GLY A 455 -0.90 3.17 27.19
N ILE A 456 -1.16 4.29 26.48
CA ILE A 456 -1.73 4.26 25.13
C ILE A 456 -0.69 4.74 24.12
N PHE A 457 -0.41 3.93 23.13
CA PHE A 457 0.58 4.14 22.08
C PHE A 457 -0.11 4.24 20.72
N ALA A 458 0.53 4.88 19.74
CA ALA A 458 0.03 4.94 18.36
C ALA A 458 1.14 4.63 17.36
N ALA A 459 0.82 3.82 16.34
CA ALA A 459 1.77 3.41 15.31
C ALA A 459 1.15 3.44 13.90
N GLY A 460 2.01 3.39 12.88
CA GLY A 460 1.63 3.42 11.48
C GLY A 460 0.96 4.73 11.07
N ASP A 461 0.06 4.63 10.09
CA ASP A 461 -0.62 5.80 9.52
C ASP A 461 -1.57 6.50 10.52
N ALA A 462 -1.98 5.82 11.59
CA ALA A 462 -2.75 6.45 12.68
C ALA A 462 -1.98 7.60 13.34
N ARG A 463 -0.66 7.49 13.43
CA ARG A 463 0.27 8.50 13.97
C ARG A 463 0.89 9.37 12.87
N ARG A 464 1.39 8.73 11.81
CA ARG A 464 2.18 9.38 10.75
C ARG A 464 1.33 10.07 9.68
N GLY A 465 0.09 9.65 9.49
CA GLY A 465 -0.71 9.93 8.29
C GLY A 465 -0.43 8.92 7.18
N GLN A 466 -1.15 9.03 6.07
CA GLN A 466 -1.01 8.13 4.94
C GLN A 466 0.46 8.03 4.49
N SER A 467 0.99 6.80 4.44
CA SER A 467 2.38 6.54 4.12
C SER A 467 2.57 5.21 3.37
N LEU A 468 3.82 4.84 3.10
CA LEU A 468 4.13 3.54 2.48
C LEU A 468 3.97 2.40 3.49
N VAL A 469 3.65 1.20 2.99
CA VAL A 469 3.55 -0.02 3.81
C VAL A 469 4.79 -0.26 4.67
N VAL A 470 5.98 0.04 4.14
CA VAL A 470 7.26 -0.06 4.87
C VAL A 470 7.45 0.98 5.99
N TRP A 471 6.62 2.03 6.04
CA TRP A 471 6.54 2.93 7.20
C TRP A 471 5.55 2.45 8.24
N ALA A 472 4.56 1.67 7.82
CA ALA A 472 3.55 1.12 8.71
C ALA A 472 4.07 -0.10 9.49
N ILE A 473 4.89 -0.95 8.84
CA ILE A 473 5.58 -2.09 9.46
C ILE A 473 6.75 -1.62 10.31
#